data_8d2333e7c82d6c7668d636bb55f7e0d6
#
_entry.id   8d2333e7c82d6c7668d636bb55f7e0d6
#
_cell.length_a   1.000
_cell.length_b   1.000
_cell.length_c   1.000
_cell.angle_alpha   90.00
_cell.angle_beta   90.00
_cell.angle_gamma   90.00
#
_symmetry.space_group_name_H-M   'P 1'
#
loop_
_entity.id
_entity.type
_entity.pdbx_description
1 polymer ?
#
loop_
_entity_poly.entity_id
_entity_poly.type
_entity_poly.pdbx_seq_one_letter_code
_entity_poly.pdbx_strand_id
1 'polypeptide(L)'
;MSTESDIALLIRKLVVDKLGVSLNAVTNNASFTNDLGADSLDKVELIMELEKNFGVSIPDDEAEKLRTVGQAINYIERINNQ
;
A
#
# COMPACT_ATOMS: atom_id res chain seq x y z
N MET A 1 15.45 -16.06 7.93
CA MET A 1 15.56 -14.60 7.96
C MET A 1 14.63 -13.97 6.93
N SER A 2 13.89 -12.97 7.32
CA SER A 2 12.98 -12.30 6.39
C SER A 2 13.75 -11.39 5.44
N THR A 3 13.40 -11.44 4.16
CA THR A 3 13.94 -10.52 3.17
C THR A 3 13.02 -9.33 2.96
N GLU A 4 11.88 -9.33 3.63
CA GLU A 4 10.91 -8.26 3.48
C GLU A 4 11.29 -7.08 4.37
N SER A 5 11.23 -5.87 3.81
CA SER A 5 11.55 -4.66 4.57
C SER A 5 10.46 -4.36 5.59
N ASP A 6 10.81 -3.59 6.62
CA ASP A 6 9.83 -3.14 7.62
C ASP A 6 8.73 -2.31 6.97
N ILE A 7 9.10 -1.53 5.95
CA ILE A 7 8.13 -0.73 5.20
C ILE A 7 7.11 -1.63 4.52
N ALA A 8 7.60 -2.68 3.84
CA ALA A 8 6.72 -3.60 3.14
C ALA A 8 5.76 -4.28 4.11
N LEU A 9 6.26 -4.73 5.24
CA LEU A 9 5.43 -5.40 6.22
C LEU A 9 4.38 -4.46 6.80
N LEU A 10 4.75 -3.24 7.11
CA LEU A 10 3.80 -2.27 7.64
C LEU A 10 2.71 -1.96 6.62
N ILE A 11 3.08 -1.78 5.36
CA ILE A 11 2.10 -1.52 4.30
C ILE A 11 1.13 -2.69 4.18
N ARG A 12 1.62 -3.93 4.20
CA ARG A 12 0.73 -5.08 4.13
C ARG A 12 -0.26 -5.11 5.29
N LYS A 13 0.21 -4.77 6.50
CA LYS A 13 -0.68 -4.73 7.66
C LYS A 13 -1.72 -3.64 7.55
N LEU A 14 -1.35 -2.49 7.01
CA LEU A 14 -2.31 -1.41 6.78
C LEU A 14 -3.39 -1.83 5.79
N VAL A 15 -3.00 -2.56 4.75
CA VAL A 15 -3.95 -3.07 3.76
C VAL A 15 -4.92 -4.07 4.40
N VAL A 16 -4.39 -4.97 5.22
CA VAL A 16 -5.23 -5.94 5.94
C VAL A 16 -6.26 -5.22 6.80
N ASP A 17 -5.82 -4.23 7.56
CA ASP A 17 -6.71 -3.50 8.45
C ASP A 17 -7.76 -2.69 7.69
N LYS A 18 -7.36 -2.06 6.60
CA LYS A 18 -8.24 -1.16 5.87
C LYS A 18 -9.24 -1.91 5.01
N LEU A 19 -8.81 -2.99 4.37
CA LEU A 19 -9.65 -3.71 3.43
C LEU A 19 -10.29 -4.97 4.01
N GLY A 20 -9.89 -5.37 5.21
CA GLY A 20 -10.46 -6.54 5.86
C GLY A 20 -10.11 -7.86 5.17
N VAL A 21 -8.92 -7.92 4.57
CA VAL A 21 -8.46 -9.12 3.85
C VAL A 21 -7.41 -9.83 4.68
N SER A 22 -7.13 -11.10 4.35
CA SER A 22 -6.09 -11.84 5.05
C SER A 22 -4.71 -11.40 4.56
N LEU A 23 -3.72 -11.55 5.44
CA LEU A 23 -2.35 -11.18 5.08
C LEU A 23 -1.85 -11.99 3.88
N ASN A 24 -2.28 -13.24 3.78
CA ASN A 24 -1.88 -14.11 2.66
C ASN A 24 -2.37 -13.60 1.32
N ALA A 25 -3.45 -12.83 1.30
CA ALA A 25 -3.99 -12.27 0.07
C ALA A 25 -3.22 -11.03 -0.39
N VAL A 26 -2.45 -10.41 0.51
CA VAL A 26 -1.75 -9.16 0.22
C VAL A 26 -0.37 -9.47 -0.34
N THR A 27 -0.34 -9.95 -1.59
CA THR A 27 0.90 -10.24 -2.30
C THR A 27 1.33 -9.03 -3.12
N ASN A 28 2.57 -9.02 -3.58
CA ASN A 28 3.07 -7.91 -4.39
C ASN A 28 2.26 -7.69 -5.66
N ASN A 29 1.76 -8.77 -6.25
CA ASN A 29 1.00 -8.69 -7.49
C ASN A 29 -0.48 -8.41 -7.27
N ALA A 30 -0.94 -8.40 -6.03
CA ALA A 30 -2.35 -8.20 -5.74
C ALA A 30 -2.79 -6.79 -6.14
N SER A 31 -3.84 -6.71 -6.94
CA SER A 31 -4.46 -5.45 -7.31
C SER A 31 -5.38 -5.00 -6.18
N PHE A 32 -5.29 -3.75 -5.77
CA PHE A 32 -6.16 -3.23 -4.72
C PHE A 32 -7.62 -3.38 -5.09
N THR A 33 -7.96 -3.11 -6.34
CA THR A 33 -9.35 -3.14 -6.79
C THR A 33 -9.80 -4.56 -7.15
N ASN A 34 -9.03 -5.21 -8.02
CA ASN A 34 -9.46 -6.49 -8.60
C ASN A 34 -9.28 -7.67 -7.65
N ASP A 35 -8.18 -7.68 -6.91
CA ASP A 35 -7.86 -8.83 -6.06
C ASP A 35 -8.29 -8.62 -4.61
N LEU A 36 -8.24 -7.39 -4.13
CA LEU A 36 -8.51 -7.08 -2.72
C LEU A 36 -9.85 -6.38 -2.52
N GLY A 37 -10.54 -6.06 -3.61
CA GLY A 37 -11.89 -5.54 -3.53
C GLY A 37 -12.02 -4.10 -3.05
N ALA A 38 -10.96 -3.31 -3.15
CA ALA A 38 -11.00 -1.92 -2.72
C ALA A 38 -11.78 -1.08 -3.73
N ASP A 39 -12.70 -0.26 -3.24
CA ASP A 39 -13.34 0.73 -4.09
C ASP A 39 -12.52 2.03 -4.06
N SER A 40 -13.03 3.07 -4.74
CA SER A 40 -12.31 4.34 -4.82
C SER A 40 -12.09 4.99 -3.46
N LEU A 41 -13.07 4.91 -2.59
CA LEU A 41 -12.96 5.49 -1.26
C LEU A 41 -11.95 4.72 -0.41
N ASP A 42 -12.00 3.39 -0.47
CA ASP A 42 -11.05 2.56 0.26
C ASP A 42 -9.62 2.90 -0.15
N LYS A 43 -9.40 3.08 -1.46
CA LYS A 43 -8.07 3.38 -1.96
C LYS A 43 -7.59 4.75 -1.50
N VAL A 44 -8.47 5.74 -1.53
CA VAL A 44 -8.15 7.09 -1.05
C VAL A 44 -7.76 7.04 0.43
N GLU A 45 -8.54 6.33 1.23
CA GLU A 45 -8.26 6.21 2.66
C GLU A 45 -6.95 5.48 2.91
N LEU A 46 -6.67 4.45 2.13
CA LEU A 46 -5.42 3.72 2.27
C LEU A 46 -4.22 4.63 1.95
N ILE A 47 -4.31 5.43 0.90
CA ILE A 47 -3.25 6.37 0.56
C ILE A 47 -3.03 7.36 1.71
N MET A 48 -4.11 7.86 2.30
CA MET A 48 -4.01 8.78 3.43
C MET A 48 -3.32 8.13 4.64
N GLU A 49 -3.60 6.85 4.87
CA GLU A 49 -2.93 6.12 5.96
C GLU A 49 -1.43 5.97 5.68
N LEU A 50 -1.07 5.71 4.43
CA LEU A 50 0.34 5.63 4.06
C LEU A 50 1.04 6.96 4.29
N GLU A 51 0.41 8.05 3.88
CA GLU A 51 0.97 9.38 4.09
C GLU A 51 1.19 9.67 5.58
N LYS A 52 0.21 9.32 6.40
CA LYS A 52 0.26 9.57 7.82
C LYS A 52 1.34 8.73 8.51
N ASN A 53 1.39 7.44 8.16
CA ASN A 53 2.31 6.51 8.84
C ASN A 53 3.76 6.72 8.44
N PHE A 54 4.01 7.18 7.23
CA PHE A 54 5.38 7.36 6.74
C PHE A 54 5.81 8.82 6.67
N GLY A 55 4.91 9.75 6.99
CA GLY A 55 5.23 11.16 6.96
C GLY A 55 5.57 11.66 5.57
N VAL A 56 4.88 11.15 4.56
CA VAL A 56 5.15 11.51 3.16
C VAL A 56 3.88 12.08 2.52
N SER A 57 4.06 12.72 1.38
CA SER A 57 2.96 13.27 0.62
C SER A 57 2.92 12.58 -0.74
N ILE A 58 1.76 12.02 -1.09
CA ILE A 58 1.58 11.30 -2.35
C ILE A 58 0.62 12.10 -3.22
N PRO A 59 1.11 12.75 -4.29
CA PRO A 59 0.24 13.50 -5.19
C PRO A 59 -0.81 12.59 -5.83
N ASP A 60 -1.96 13.16 -6.18
CA ASP A 60 -3.06 12.38 -6.74
C ASP A 60 -2.67 11.63 -8.00
N ASP A 61 -1.87 12.25 -8.88
CA ASP A 61 -1.45 11.59 -10.11
C ASP A 61 -0.54 10.40 -9.83
N GLU A 62 0.29 10.48 -8.80
CA GLU A 62 1.12 9.35 -8.41
C GLU A 62 0.28 8.26 -7.75
N ALA A 63 -0.69 8.67 -6.92
CA ALA A 63 -1.56 7.72 -6.25
C ALA A 63 -2.35 6.87 -7.26
N GLU A 64 -2.75 7.46 -8.37
CA GLU A 64 -3.49 6.75 -9.41
C GLU A 64 -2.67 5.64 -10.05
N LYS A 65 -1.35 5.75 -10.03
CA LYS A 65 -0.46 4.75 -10.61
C LYS A 65 -0.22 3.57 -9.68
N LEU A 66 -0.59 3.70 -8.41
CA LEU A 66 -0.38 2.65 -7.42
C LEU A 66 -1.55 1.68 -7.47
N ARG A 67 -1.45 0.70 -8.35
CA ARG A 67 -2.53 -0.27 -8.59
C ARG A 67 -2.35 -1.57 -7.84
N THR A 68 -1.11 -1.93 -7.55
CA THR A 68 -0.81 -3.17 -6.83
C THR A 68 -0.07 -2.87 -5.54
N VAL A 69 -0.10 -3.85 -4.64
CA VAL A 69 0.60 -3.74 -3.35
C VAL A 69 2.09 -3.49 -3.57
N GLY A 70 2.70 -4.23 -4.49
CA GLY A 70 4.13 -4.07 -4.79
C GLY A 70 4.48 -2.68 -5.29
N GLN A 71 3.62 -2.10 -6.12
CA GLN A 71 3.85 -0.74 -6.61
C GLN A 71 3.83 0.27 -5.46
N ALA A 72 2.88 0.10 -4.54
CA ALA A 72 2.79 0.99 -3.38
C ALA A 72 4.03 0.84 -2.49
N ILE A 73 4.46 -0.38 -2.24
CA ILE A 73 5.64 -0.64 -1.44
C ILE A 73 6.88 0.00 -2.07
N ASN A 74 7.08 -0.22 -3.36
CA ASN A 74 8.25 0.33 -4.06
C ASN A 74 8.24 1.85 -4.03
N TYR A 75 7.08 2.45 -4.21
CA TYR A 75 6.96 3.90 -4.21
C TYR A 75 7.34 4.48 -2.84
N ILE A 76 6.79 3.91 -1.78
CA ILE A 76 7.07 4.38 -0.41
C ILE A 76 8.54 4.17 -0.06
N GLU A 77 9.10 3.01 -0.41
CA GLU A 77 10.52 2.75 -0.13
C GLU A 77 11.41 3.77 -0.81
N ARG A 78 11.07 4.12 -2.05
CA ARG A 78 11.88 5.07 -2.82
C ARG A 78 11.85 6.47 -2.20
N ILE A 79 10.66 6.98 -1.86
CA ILE A 79 10.56 8.33 -1.32
C ILE A 79 11.00 8.41 0.13
N ASN A 80 10.89 7.31 0.87
CA ASN A 80 11.27 7.28 2.27
C ASN A 80 12.78 7.23 2.47
N ASN A 81 13.53 6.82 1.45
CA ASN A 81 14.98 6.72 1.50
C ASN A 81 15.70 7.98 1.03
N GLN A 82 14.97 9.02 0.73
CA GLN A 82 15.58 10.28 0.27
C GLN A 82 15.96 11.19 1.42
#